data_1e9e60ef4cafc8b226587a3517913629
#
_entry.id   1e9e60ef4cafc8b226587a3517913629
#
_cell.length_a   1.000
_cell.length_b   1.000
_cell.length_c   1.000
_cell.angle_alpha   90.00
_cell.angle_beta   90.00
_cell.angle_gamma   90.00
#
_symmetry.space_group_name_H-M   'P 1'
#
loop_
_entity.id
_entity.type
_entity.pdbx_description
1 polymer ?
#
loop_
_entity_poly.entity_id
_entity_poly.type
_entity_poly.pdbx_seq_one_letter_code
_entity_poly.pdbx_strand_id
1 'polypeptide(L)'
;MESRMAKHISLQNCPVAVLWAEEMPTGAIHFQEGKWGCVIALMKAASQGKVACAANETTVCQGGKAGLGFQGYSHGWIEYFLSTGSEQVTHSEYYKKSPELARIFTDTIPRVKAGKWLVFKPLALVEENEKPECIIFLVNADQLSGLVTLANYDMETQDNVQIRFASGCGQSVLYPMYAQASGAKDCYIGLTDPSARKVIDKEILSFSIPYDRYLEMEQEADGCFFATDTWGIIKKRI
;
A
#
# COMPACT_ATOMS: atom_id res chain seq x y z
N MET A 1 15.40 8.76 7.73
CA MET A 1 14.61 8.51 8.99
C MET A 1 14.72 7.03 9.34
N GLU A 2 15.07 6.67 10.58
CA GLU A 2 15.06 5.27 11.05
C GLU A 2 13.73 4.97 11.73
N SER A 3 13.16 3.78 11.50
CA SER A 3 11.90 3.36 12.12
C SER A 3 12.15 2.47 13.33
N ARG A 4 11.65 2.88 14.51
CA ARG A 4 11.64 2.07 15.73
C ARG A 4 10.73 0.85 15.57
N MET A 5 9.56 1.03 14.96
CA MET A 5 8.66 -0.09 14.62
C MET A 5 9.38 -1.17 13.81
N ALA A 6 10.07 -0.79 12.73
CA ALA A 6 10.83 -1.73 11.90
C ALA A 6 11.88 -2.51 12.74
N LYS A 7 12.55 -1.84 13.67
CA LYS A 7 13.51 -2.44 14.58
C LYS A 7 12.86 -3.43 15.56
N HIS A 8 11.71 -3.05 16.14
CA HIS A 8 10.99 -3.92 17.08
C HIS A 8 10.45 -5.19 16.44
N ILE A 9 9.98 -5.12 15.19
CA ILE A 9 9.50 -6.28 14.43
C ILE A 9 10.61 -6.99 13.63
N SER A 10 11.88 -6.65 13.84
CA SER A 10 13.03 -7.22 13.12
C SER A 10 12.84 -7.23 11.59
N LEU A 11 12.34 -6.13 11.04
CA LEU A 11 12.06 -6.02 9.61
C LEU A 11 13.36 -6.12 8.80
N GLN A 12 13.41 -7.06 7.85
CA GLN A 12 14.61 -7.30 7.03
C GLN A 12 14.68 -6.41 5.78
N ASN A 13 13.55 -5.88 5.35
CA ASN A 13 13.46 -4.95 4.22
C ASN A 13 13.23 -3.52 4.71
N CYS A 14 13.34 -2.53 3.81
CA CYS A 14 13.09 -1.14 4.16
C CYS A 14 11.59 -0.87 4.22
N PRO A 15 11.06 -0.16 5.24
CA PRO A 15 9.76 0.49 5.12
C PRO A 15 9.77 1.44 3.92
N VAL A 16 8.65 1.50 3.19
CA VAL A 16 8.51 2.28 1.96
C VAL A 16 7.65 3.51 2.23
N ALA A 17 8.24 4.69 2.06
CA ALA A 17 7.50 5.95 2.03
C ALA A 17 6.90 6.17 0.64
N VAL A 18 5.66 6.62 0.60
CA VAL A 18 4.94 7.00 -0.62
C VAL A 18 4.73 8.51 -0.60
N LEU A 19 5.17 9.21 -1.63
CA LEU A 19 5.08 10.66 -1.70
C LEU A 19 4.85 11.15 -3.13
N TRP A 20 4.25 12.33 -3.28
CA TRP A 20 4.09 12.99 -4.57
C TRP A 20 5.32 13.85 -4.90
N ALA A 21 5.71 13.87 -6.16
CA ALA A 21 6.77 14.74 -6.68
C ALA A 21 6.36 15.38 -8.02
N GLU A 22 6.84 16.60 -8.27
CA GLU A 22 6.62 17.31 -9.54
C GLU A 22 7.55 16.80 -10.64
N GLU A 23 8.73 16.28 -10.26
CA GLU A 23 9.73 15.75 -11.17
C GLU A 23 10.06 14.30 -10.84
N MET A 24 10.44 13.54 -11.85
CA MET A 24 10.93 12.17 -11.67
C MET A 24 12.25 12.18 -10.92
N PRO A 25 12.39 11.45 -9.80
CA PRO A 25 13.67 11.36 -9.10
C PRO A 25 14.75 10.76 -9.99
N THR A 26 15.94 11.35 -9.96
CA THR A 26 17.08 10.89 -10.76
C THR A 26 17.43 9.44 -10.43
N GLY A 27 17.54 8.61 -11.45
CA GLY A 27 17.88 7.19 -11.30
C GLY A 27 16.76 6.31 -10.73
N ALA A 28 15.55 6.82 -10.55
CA ALA A 28 14.41 6.03 -10.08
C ALA A 28 14.01 4.95 -11.09
N ILE A 29 13.66 3.78 -10.56
CA ILE A 29 13.04 2.70 -11.34
C ILE A 29 11.62 3.14 -11.71
N HIS A 30 11.28 3.06 -12.98
CA HIS A 30 9.94 3.43 -13.48
C HIS A 30 9.51 2.53 -14.63
N PHE A 31 8.22 2.56 -14.97
CA PHE A 31 7.73 1.86 -16.13
C PHE A 31 8.13 2.56 -17.42
N GLN A 32 8.47 1.78 -18.44
CA GLN A 32 8.65 2.30 -19.80
C GLN A 32 7.27 2.58 -20.40
N GLU A 33 7.16 3.66 -21.16
CA GLU A 33 5.93 4.02 -21.86
C GLU A 33 5.43 2.86 -22.74
N GLY A 34 4.11 2.60 -22.68
CA GLY A 34 3.45 1.52 -23.40
C GLY A 34 3.74 0.11 -22.92
N LYS A 35 4.65 -0.11 -21.94
CA LYS A 35 4.91 -1.43 -21.39
C LYS A 35 4.13 -1.68 -20.11
N TRP A 36 3.48 -2.83 -20.07
CA TRP A 36 2.76 -3.25 -18.87
C TRP A 36 3.72 -3.61 -17.74
N GLY A 37 3.37 -3.20 -16.53
CA GLY A 37 4.08 -3.56 -15.29
C GLY A 37 3.15 -3.47 -14.08
N CYS A 38 3.40 -4.30 -13.07
CA CYS A 38 2.66 -4.28 -11.82
C CYS A 38 3.29 -3.28 -10.86
N VAL A 39 2.49 -2.36 -10.32
CA VAL A 39 2.93 -1.36 -9.32
C VAL A 39 3.59 -2.01 -8.10
N ILE A 40 3.15 -3.21 -7.71
CA ILE A 40 3.74 -3.92 -6.57
C ILE A 40 5.23 -4.21 -6.78
N ALA A 41 5.68 -4.35 -8.04
CA ALA A 41 7.11 -4.49 -8.34
C ALA A 41 7.93 -3.23 -7.99
N LEU A 42 7.35 -2.02 -8.17
CA LEU A 42 7.98 -0.75 -7.76
C LEU A 42 8.06 -0.65 -6.23
N MET A 43 6.99 -1.00 -5.54
CA MET A 43 6.95 -1.07 -4.07
C MET A 43 7.99 -2.08 -3.54
N LYS A 44 8.08 -3.28 -4.13
CA LYS A 44 9.08 -4.29 -3.79
C LYS A 44 10.50 -3.77 -4.04
N ALA A 45 10.76 -3.09 -5.15
CA ALA A 45 12.06 -2.49 -5.40
C ALA A 45 12.44 -1.44 -4.34
N ALA A 46 11.47 -0.62 -3.90
CA ALA A 46 11.70 0.36 -2.85
C ALA A 46 11.97 -0.31 -1.48
N SER A 47 11.27 -1.39 -1.15
CA SER A 47 11.58 -2.16 0.07
C SER A 47 12.98 -2.80 0.06
N GLN A 48 13.57 -2.95 -1.13
CA GLN A 48 14.94 -3.45 -1.34
C GLN A 48 15.99 -2.33 -1.44
N GLY A 49 15.67 -1.11 -1.03
CA GLY A 49 16.61 0.01 -0.96
C GLY A 49 16.70 0.88 -2.22
N LYS A 50 15.83 0.68 -3.23
CA LYS A 50 15.84 1.45 -4.47
C LYS A 50 14.75 2.52 -4.47
N VAL A 51 14.99 3.66 -5.11
CA VAL A 51 13.91 4.62 -5.39
C VAL A 51 13.17 4.18 -6.64
N ALA A 52 11.85 4.16 -6.59
CA ALA A 52 11.00 3.83 -7.73
C ALA A 52 9.86 4.84 -7.86
N CYS A 53 9.31 5.01 -9.06
CA CYS A 53 8.21 5.95 -9.25
C CYS A 53 7.27 5.50 -10.37
N ALA A 54 6.06 6.05 -10.36
CA ALA A 54 5.04 5.88 -11.37
C ALA A 54 4.42 7.23 -11.74
N ALA A 55 3.99 7.36 -12.98
CA ALA A 55 3.17 8.47 -13.46
C ALA A 55 1.94 7.91 -14.19
N ASN A 56 0.91 8.75 -14.34
CA ASN A 56 -0.31 8.33 -15.04
C ASN A 56 -0.02 7.86 -16.49
N GLU A 57 0.87 8.57 -17.16
CA GLU A 57 1.22 8.33 -18.57
C GLU A 57 1.97 7.00 -18.74
N THR A 58 2.86 6.66 -17.82
CA THR A 58 3.70 5.46 -17.91
C THR A 58 3.05 4.21 -17.27
N THR A 59 1.97 4.38 -16.52
CA THR A 59 1.27 3.26 -15.86
C THR A 59 0.20 2.69 -16.80
N VAL A 60 0.47 1.56 -17.44
CA VAL A 60 -0.49 0.90 -18.37
C VAL A 60 -1.60 0.16 -17.62
N CYS A 61 -1.28 -0.44 -16.46
CA CYS A 61 -2.23 -1.19 -15.64
C CYS A 61 -3.36 -0.28 -15.13
N GLN A 62 -4.62 -0.55 -15.52
CA GLN A 62 -5.80 0.22 -15.08
C GLN A 62 -6.01 0.14 -13.56
N GLY A 63 -5.86 -1.08 -12.99
CA GLY A 63 -5.85 -1.27 -11.54
C GLY A 63 -4.74 -0.48 -10.85
N GLY A 64 -3.58 -0.36 -11.52
CA GLY A 64 -2.45 0.46 -11.07
C GLY A 64 -2.78 1.95 -11.08
N LYS A 65 -3.33 2.48 -12.19
CA LYS A 65 -3.73 3.90 -12.26
C LYS A 65 -4.73 4.28 -11.18
N ALA A 66 -5.77 3.46 -11.01
CA ALA A 66 -6.78 3.68 -9.99
C ALA A 66 -6.21 3.48 -8.57
N GLY A 67 -5.44 2.42 -8.35
CA GLY A 67 -4.86 2.08 -7.05
C GLY A 67 -3.74 3.02 -6.58
N LEU A 68 -3.15 3.80 -7.50
CA LEU A 68 -2.22 4.88 -7.18
C LEU A 68 -2.90 6.26 -7.06
N GLY A 69 -4.20 6.35 -7.32
CA GLY A 69 -4.94 7.59 -7.22
C GLY A 69 -4.83 8.51 -8.43
N PHE A 70 -4.16 8.12 -9.53
CA PHE A 70 -4.05 8.97 -10.72
C PHE A 70 -5.38 9.22 -11.41
N GLN A 71 -6.23 8.19 -11.49
CA GLN A 71 -7.56 8.27 -12.07
C GLN A 71 -8.49 7.22 -11.45
N GLY A 72 -9.78 7.36 -11.69
CA GLY A 72 -10.70 6.27 -11.36
C GLY A 72 -10.78 5.21 -12.46
N TYR A 73 -11.56 4.20 -12.20
CA TYR A 73 -11.85 3.21 -13.21
C TYR A 73 -12.72 3.77 -14.33
N SER A 74 -12.36 3.41 -15.58
CA SER A 74 -13.20 3.72 -16.76
C SER A 74 -14.29 2.66 -16.89
N HIS A 75 -15.55 3.08 -16.86
CA HIS A 75 -16.68 2.18 -17.09
C HIS A 75 -16.73 1.64 -18.52
N GLY A 76 -17.47 0.56 -18.69
CA GLY A 76 -17.63 -0.13 -19.98
C GLY A 76 -16.65 -1.27 -20.23
N TRP A 77 -15.54 -1.31 -19.50
CA TRP A 77 -14.55 -2.39 -19.56
C TRP A 77 -14.31 -3.04 -18.20
N ILE A 78 -14.10 -2.21 -17.15
CA ILE A 78 -13.66 -2.70 -15.84
C ILE A 78 -14.72 -3.63 -15.18
N GLU A 79 -15.99 -3.35 -15.38
CA GLU A 79 -17.08 -4.14 -14.82
C GLU A 79 -17.06 -5.58 -15.33
N TYR A 80 -16.80 -5.73 -16.64
CA TYR A 80 -16.70 -7.04 -17.27
C TYR A 80 -15.40 -7.75 -16.94
N PHE A 81 -14.28 -7.01 -16.86
CA PHE A 81 -12.99 -7.56 -16.42
C PHE A 81 -13.05 -8.09 -14.99
N LEU A 82 -13.71 -7.39 -14.08
CA LEU A 82 -13.85 -7.81 -12.69
C LEU A 82 -14.94 -8.88 -12.48
N SER A 83 -15.78 -9.17 -13.47
CA SER A 83 -16.88 -10.10 -13.32
C SER A 83 -16.90 -11.19 -14.39
N THR A 84 -17.87 -11.17 -15.27
CA THR A 84 -18.21 -12.28 -16.17
C THR A 84 -17.51 -12.27 -17.52
N GLY A 85 -16.75 -11.23 -17.83
CA GLY A 85 -16.27 -10.98 -19.20
C GLY A 85 -17.39 -10.54 -20.15
N SER A 86 -17.03 -10.32 -21.41
CA SER A 86 -17.93 -10.04 -22.53
C SER A 86 -17.24 -10.41 -23.84
N GLU A 87 -17.92 -10.29 -24.99
CA GLU A 87 -17.30 -10.49 -26.30
C GLU A 87 -16.08 -9.58 -26.53
N GLN A 88 -16.07 -8.37 -25.94
CA GLN A 88 -14.99 -7.40 -26.04
C GLN A 88 -13.96 -7.56 -24.92
N VAL A 89 -14.32 -8.19 -23.79
CA VAL A 89 -13.48 -8.44 -22.62
C VAL A 89 -13.36 -9.94 -22.42
N THR A 90 -12.53 -10.58 -23.24
CA THR A 90 -12.36 -12.04 -23.28
C THR A 90 -11.59 -12.60 -22.08
N HIS A 91 -10.94 -11.73 -21.28
CA HIS A 91 -10.22 -12.07 -20.07
C HIS A 91 -10.90 -11.42 -18.88
N SER A 92 -11.30 -12.20 -17.89
CA SER A 92 -11.98 -11.74 -16.68
C SER A 92 -11.43 -12.44 -15.45
N GLU A 93 -11.38 -11.71 -14.34
CA GLU A 93 -10.84 -12.22 -13.07
C GLU A 93 -11.94 -12.84 -12.16
N TYR A 94 -13.22 -12.69 -12.53
CA TYR A 94 -14.38 -13.23 -11.77
C TYR A 94 -14.39 -12.83 -10.27
N TYR A 95 -13.88 -11.65 -9.92
CA TYR A 95 -13.86 -11.16 -8.54
C TYR A 95 -15.23 -10.67 -8.06
N LYS A 96 -16.14 -10.37 -8.97
CA LYS A 96 -17.53 -9.98 -8.70
C LYS A 96 -18.49 -10.88 -9.48
N LYS A 97 -19.65 -11.16 -8.87
CA LYS A 97 -20.65 -12.04 -9.45
C LYS A 97 -21.29 -11.48 -10.74
N SER A 98 -21.38 -10.15 -10.84
CA SER A 98 -21.99 -9.51 -12.01
C SER A 98 -21.33 -8.16 -12.33
N PRO A 99 -21.47 -7.64 -13.57
CA PRO A 99 -20.98 -6.31 -13.96
C PRO A 99 -21.60 -5.19 -13.11
N GLU A 100 -22.87 -5.29 -12.70
CA GLU A 100 -23.56 -4.31 -11.87
C GLU A 100 -22.89 -4.22 -10.49
N LEU A 101 -22.58 -5.35 -9.85
CA LEU A 101 -21.87 -5.38 -8.57
C LEU A 101 -20.44 -4.85 -8.71
N ALA A 102 -19.78 -5.12 -9.82
CA ALA A 102 -18.47 -4.60 -10.11
C ALA A 102 -18.50 -3.07 -10.26
N ARG A 103 -19.51 -2.53 -10.96
CA ARG A 103 -19.73 -1.09 -11.11
C ARG A 103 -19.96 -0.40 -9.78
N ILE A 104 -20.91 -0.89 -8.98
CA ILE A 104 -21.19 -0.34 -7.63
C ILE A 104 -19.88 -0.31 -6.81
N PHE A 105 -19.12 -1.39 -6.85
CA PHE A 105 -17.82 -1.46 -6.16
C PHE A 105 -16.83 -0.40 -6.66
N THR A 106 -16.64 -0.26 -7.97
CA THR A 106 -15.68 0.71 -8.53
C THR A 106 -16.09 2.15 -8.26
N ASP A 107 -17.39 2.44 -8.17
CA ASP A 107 -17.93 3.76 -7.84
C ASP A 107 -17.68 4.16 -6.37
N THR A 108 -17.49 3.19 -5.47
CA THR A 108 -17.20 3.42 -4.05
C THR A 108 -15.72 3.60 -3.72
N ILE A 109 -14.82 3.40 -4.70
CA ILE A 109 -13.38 3.55 -4.49
C ILE A 109 -13.05 5.04 -4.28
N PRO A 110 -12.31 5.39 -3.20
CA PRO A 110 -12.02 6.79 -2.88
C PRO A 110 -11.15 7.46 -3.95
N ARG A 111 -11.17 8.77 -3.93
CA ARG A 111 -10.36 9.62 -4.79
C ARG A 111 -9.41 10.45 -3.95
N VAL A 112 -8.20 10.62 -4.43
CA VAL A 112 -7.19 11.52 -3.87
C VAL A 112 -6.80 12.57 -4.91
N LYS A 113 -6.24 13.68 -4.47
CA LYS A 113 -5.65 14.66 -5.39
C LYS A 113 -4.30 14.13 -5.84
N ALA A 114 -4.21 13.71 -7.11
CA ALA A 114 -2.98 13.21 -7.66
C ALA A 114 -1.97 14.32 -7.98
N GLY A 115 -0.69 14.04 -7.69
CA GLY A 115 0.44 14.78 -8.22
C GLY A 115 0.92 14.19 -9.56
N LYS A 116 2.07 14.65 -10.04
CA LYS A 116 2.61 14.21 -11.34
C LYS A 116 3.31 12.85 -11.26
N TRP A 117 4.17 12.68 -10.26
CA TRP A 117 4.89 11.44 -9.98
C TRP A 117 4.54 10.92 -8.60
N LEU A 118 4.17 9.66 -8.49
CA LEU A 118 4.08 8.96 -7.22
C LEU A 118 5.38 8.20 -6.99
N VAL A 119 6.10 8.56 -5.94
CA VAL A 119 7.43 8.03 -5.62
C VAL A 119 7.31 7.03 -4.48
N PHE A 120 7.93 5.87 -4.65
CA PHE A 120 8.19 4.85 -3.64
C PHE A 120 9.66 4.97 -3.23
N LYS A 121 9.91 5.36 -2.00
CA LYS A 121 11.24 5.68 -1.51
C LYS A 121 11.52 4.89 -0.23
N PRO A 122 12.68 4.24 -0.07
CA PRO A 122 13.05 3.71 1.25
C PRO A 122 12.92 4.80 2.31
N LEU A 123 12.27 4.50 3.43
CA LEU A 123 12.03 5.49 4.48
C LEU A 123 13.31 6.18 4.96
N ALA A 124 14.42 5.44 5.02
CA ALA A 124 15.73 5.99 5.40
C ALA A 124 16.25 7.08 4.45
N LEU A 125 15.76 7.13 3.22
CA LEU A 125 16.15 8.12 2.21
C LEU A 125 15.19 9.32 2.13
N VAL A 126 14.15 9.37 2.96
CA VAL A 126 13.22 10.51 3.03
C VAL A 126 13.94 11.70 3.67
N GLU A 127 13.92 12.83 2.99
CA GLU A 127 14.54 14.07 3.41
C GLU A 127 13.62 14.85 4.36
N GLU A 128 14.18 15.77 5.16
CA GLU A 128 13.42 16.51 6.18
C GLU A 128 12.32 17.42 5.59
N ASN A 129 12.51 17.88 4.36
CA ASN A 129 11.54 18.71 3.64
C ASN A 129 10.50 17.92 2.86
N GLU A 130 10.61 16.59 2.81
CA GLU A 130 9.64 15.70 2.18
C GLU A 130 8.56 15.28 3.16
N LYS A 131 7.30 15.33 2.73
CA LYS A 131 6.17 14.83 3.51
C LYS A 131 5.55 13.63 2.79
N PRO A 132 5.76 12.40 3.27
CA PRO A 132 5.07 11.24 2.75
C PRO A 132 3.55 11.32 2.94
N GLU A 133 2.82 10.64 2.08
CA GLU A 133 1.38 10.41 2.22
C GLU A 133 1.11 9.20 3.13
N CYS A 134 1.92 8.13 2.98
CA CYS A 134 1.82 6.95 3.83
C CYS A 134 3.15 6.20 3.88
N ILE A 135 3.26 5.31 4.88
CA ILE A 135 4.38 4.37 5.03
C ILE A 135 3.85 2.94 4.90
N ILE A 136 4.54 2.11 4.12
CA ILE A 136 4.19 0.72 3.84
C ILE A 136 5.27 -0.19 4.40
N PHE A 137 4.85 -1.16 5.19
CA PHE A 137 5.67 -2.27 5.69
C PHE A 137 5.30 -3.53 4.92
N LEU A 138 6.27 -4.24 4.33
CA LEU A 138 6.09 -5.56 3.75
C LEU A 138 6.48 -6.60 4.80
N VAL A 139 5.51 -7.34 5.32
CA VAL A 139 5.63 -8.09 6.57
C VAL A 139 5.09 -9.50 6.46
N ASN A 140 5.65 -10.42 7.25
CA ASN A 140 5.07 -11.72 7.51
C ASN A 140 3.99 -11.66 8.61
N ALA A 141 3.37 -12.80 8.94
CA ALA A 141 2.29 -12.86 9.91
C ALA A 141 2.70 -12.44 11.34
N ASP A 142 3.89 -12.84 11.79
CA ASP A 142 4.39 -12.50 13.12
C ASP A 142 4.66 -10.99 13.22
N GLN A 143 5.31 -10.40 12.23
CA GLN A 143 5.55 -8.96 12.15
C GLN A 143 4.23 -8.17 12.04
N LEU A 144 3.28 -8.66 11.24
CA LEU A 144 1.96 -8.08 11.08
C LEU A 144 1.21 -8.04 12.43
N SER A 145 1.28 -9.11 13.22
CA SER A 145 0.63 -9.16 14.54
C SER A 145 1.11 -8.04 15.47
N GLY A 146 2.40 -7.70 15.42
CA GLY A 146 2.97 -6.57 16.15
C GLY A 146 2.43 -5.23 15.68
N LEU A 147 2.41 -4.99 14.37
CA LEU A 147 1.91 -3.73 13.82
C LEU A 147 0.41 -3.52 14.05
N VAL A 148 -0.40 -4.58 13.94
CA VAL A 148 -1.85 -4.54 14.25
C VAL A 148 -2.07 -4.21 15.73
N THR A 149 -1.29 -4.81 16.62
CA THR A 149 -1.38 -4.52 18.07
C THR A 149 -0.99 -3.07 18.37
N LEU A 150 0.09 -2.58 17.77
CA LEU A 150 0.53 -1.20 17.96
C LEU A 150 -0.48 -0.18 17.39
N ALA A 151 -1.11 -0.47 16.25
CA ALA A 151 -2.14 0.40 15.66
C ALA A 151 -3.39 0.57 16.55
N ASN A 152 -3.57 -0.31 17.53
CA ASN A 152 -4.68 -0.26 18.49
C ASN A 152 -4.22 0.14 19.91
N TYR A 153 -2.93 0.36 20.14
CA TYR A 153 -2.35 0.53 21.47
C TYR A 153 -2.88 1.76 22.21
N ASP A 154 -3.03 2.88 21.50
CA ASP A 154 -3.46 4.19 21.99
C ASP A 154 -4.89 4.56 21.50
N MET A 155 -5.65 3.59 20.99
CA MET A 155 -6.97 3.82 20.41
C MET A 155 -8.07 3.26 21.30
N GLU A 156 -9.20 3.98 21.37
CA GLU A 156 -10.38 3.58 22.16
C GLU A 156 -11.23 2.51 21.44
N THR A 157 -11.12 2.40 20.12
CA THR A 157 -11.92 1.48 19.29
C THR A 157 -11.10 0.26 18.84
N GLN A 158 -11.75 -0.74 18.24
CA GLN A 158 -11.13 -2.01 17.84
C GLN A 158 -10.99 -2.15 16.32
N ASP A 159 -11.47 -1.19 15.56
CA ASP A 159 -11.57 -1.24 14.10
C ASP A 159 -10.58 -0.28 13.39
N ASN A 160 -9.43 -0.05 14.04
CA ASN A 160 -8.40 0.86 13.53
C ASN A 160 -7.53 0.24 12.42
N VAL A 161 -7.73 -1.04 12.11
CA VAL A 161 -7.04 -1.74 11.03
C VAL A 161 -8.05 -2.35 10.07
N GLN A 162 -7.99 -1.96 8.81
CA GLN A 162 -8.95 -2.31 7.76
C GLN A 162 -8.35 -3.28 6.74
N ILE A 163 -9.17 -4.21 6.23
CA ILE A 163 -8.88 -5.00 5.04
C ILE A 163 -9.95 -4.65 4.00
N ARG A 164 -9.60 -3.82 3.02
CA ARG A 164 -10.52 -3.40 1.97
C ARG A 164 -10.40 -4.30 0.75
N PHE A 165 -11.53 -4.69 0.15
CA PHE A 165 -11.49 -5.33 -1.16
C PHE A 165 -11.13 -4.29 -2.23
N ALA A 166 -9.95 -4.44 -2.87
CA ALA A 166 -9.45 -3.59 -3.93
C ALA A 166 -8.27 -4.28 -4.64
N SER A 167 -7.72 -3.66 -5.68
CA SER A 167 -6.40 -4.05 -6.20
C SER A 167 -5.32 -3.94 -5.11
N GLY A 168 -4.28 -4.79 -5.15
CA GLY A 168 -3.22 -4.77 -4.15
C GLY A 168 -2.56 -3.41 -3.97
N CYS A 169 -2.38 -2.65 -5.07
CA CYS A 169 -1.90 -1.26 -4.99
C CYS A 169 -2.95 -0.31 -4.38
N GLY A 170 -4.24 -0.51 -4.64
CA GLY A 170 -5.30 0.25 -3.98
C GLY A 170 -5.31 0.05 -2.48
N GLN A 171 -5.19 -1.21 -2.03
CA GLN A 171 -5.12 -1.57 -0.62
C GLN A 171 -3.92 -0.92 0.09
N SER A 172 -2.75 -0.96 -0.57
CA SER A 172 -1.50 -0.56 0.06
C SER A 172 -1.17 0.93 -0.10
N VAL A 173 -1.76 1.61 -1.09
CA VAL A 173 -1.41 3.00 -1.44
C VAL A 173 -2.61 3.92 -1.37
N LEU A 174 -3.69 3.65 -2.14
CA LEU A 174 -4.80 4.59 -2.28
C LEU A 174 -5.55 4.82 -0.97
N TYR A 175 -5.90 3.73 -0.26
CA TYR A 175 -6.66 3.86 0.99
C TYR A 175 -5.89 4.57 2.09
N PRO A 176 -4.60 4.27 2.38
CA PRO A 176 -3.84 5.04 3.36
C PRO A 176 -3.59 6.49 2.93
N MET A 177 -3.40 6.80 1.63
CA MET A 177 -3.34 8.18 1.14
C MET A 177 -4.67 8.91 1.35
N TYR A 178 -5.81 8.24 1.11
CA TYR A 178 -7.11 8.82 1.35
C TYR A 178 -7.36 9.08 2.85
N ALA A 179 -6.94 8.15 3.72
CA ALA A 179 -6.99 8.34 5.17
C ALA A 179 -6.12 9.53 5.60
N GLN A 180 -4.88 9.65 5.09
CA GLN A 180 -4.02 10.82 5.31
C GLN A 180 -4.69 12.13 4.91
N ALA A 181 -5.28 12.18 3.71
CA ALA A 181 -5.94 13.37 3.20
C ALA A 181 -7.21 13.77 3.99
N SER A 182 -7.89 12.81 4.59
CA SER A 182 -9.10 13.02 5.41
C SER A 182 -8.83 13.19 6.91
N GLY A 183 -7.58 13.02 7.36
CA GLY A 183 -7.20 13.02 8.77
C GLY A 183 -7.66 11.78 9.55
N ALA A 184 -8.03 10.69 8.84
CA ALA A 184 -8.36 9.41 9.46
C ALA A 184 -7.09 8.65 9.88
N LYS A 185 -7.20 7.87 10.97
CA LYS A 185 -6.08 7.12 11.55
C LYS A 185 -6.08 5.63 11.17
N ASP A 186 -7.00 5.20 10.30
CA ASP A 186 -7.10 3.81 9.86
C ASP A 186 -5.79 3.34 9.21
N CYS A 187 -5.29 2.19 9.66
CA CYS A 187 -4.23 1.45 9.02
C CYS A 187 -4.83 0.38 8.08
N TYR A 188 -4.05 -0.10 7.11
CA TYR A 188 -4.57 -1.01 6.10
C TYR A 188 -3.68 -2.23 5.93
N ILE A 189 -4.28 -3.43 5.99
CA ILE A 189 -3.67 -4.66 5.52
C ILE A 189 -3.99 -4.81 4.04
N GLY A 190 -2.97 -4.97 3.22
CA GLY A 190 -3.10 -5.10 1.78
C GLY A 190 -2.34 -6.29 1.20
N LEU A 191 -2.26 -6.33 -0.15
CA LEU A 191 -1.74 -7.45 -0.93
C LEU A 191 -2.55 -8.74 -0.75
N THR A 192 -3.85 -8.62 -0.44
CA THR A 192 -4.80 -9.74 -0.40
C THR A 192 -5.44 -9.99 -1.77
N ASP A 193 -5.23 -9.12 -2.75
CA ASP A 193 -5.67 -9.27 -4.14
C ASP A 193 -4.87 -10.38 -4.84
N PRO A 194 -5.51 -11.43 -5.37
CA PRO A 194 -4.82 -12.55 -6.04
C PRO A 194 -3.92 -12.10 -7.19
N SER A 195 -4.27 -11.06 -7.93
CA SER A 195 -3.47 -10.55 -9.05
C SER A 195 -2.11 -9.99 -8.59
N ALA A 196 -2.06 -9.38 -7.40
CA ALA A 196 -0.85 -8.85 -6.79
C ALA A 196 0.05 -9.95 -6.20
N ARG A 197 -0.53 -11.09 -5.78
CA ARG A 197 0.21 -12.19 -5.14
C ARG A 197 1.29 -12.81 -6.04
N LYS A 198 1.18 -12.69 -7.36
CA LYS A 198 2.17 -13.17 -8.33
C LYS A 198 3.51 -12.44 -8.25
N VAL A 199 3.56 -11.25 -7.65
CA VAL A 199 4.72 -10.34 -7.67
C VAL A 199 5.43 -10.28 -6.32
N ILE A 200 4.76 -10.70 -5.26
CA ILE A 200 5.26 -10.68 -3.88
C ILE A 200 5.44 -12.10 -3.34
N ASP A 201 6.33 -12.28 -2.37
CA ASP A 201 6.56 -13.57 -1.74
C ASP A 201 5.30 -14.04 -0.98
N LYS A 202 5.04 -15.36 -1.00
CA LYS A 202 3.78 -15.95 -0.51
C LYS A 202 3.45 -15.64 0.95
N GLU A 203 4.48 -15.45 1.78
CA GLU A 203 4.33 -15.16 3.22
C GLU A 203 4.10 -13.67 3.52
N ILE A 204 4.23 -12.78 2.51
CA ILE A 204 4.27 -11.34 2.72
C ILE A 204 2.91 -10.70 2.43
N LEU A 205 2.47 -9.84 3.34
CA LEU A 205 1.40 -8.87 3.18
C LEU A 205 1.97 -7.46 3.30
N SER A 206 1.18 -6.44 2.96
CA SER A 206 1.50 -5.06 3.31
C SER A 206 0.72 -4.62 4.54
N PHE A 207 1.37 -3.83 5.39
CA PHE A 207 0.74 -3.03 6.41
C PHE A 207 1.03 -1.57 6.10
N SER A 208 0.01 -0.79 5.82
CA SER A 208 0.12 0.58 5.32
C SER A 208 -0.52 1.56 6.28
N ILE A 209 0.19 2.63 6.59
CA ILE A 209 -0.14 3.57 7.66
C ILE A 209 -0.16 4.98 7.06
N PRO A 210 -1.22 5.80 7.24
CA PRO A 210 -1.19 7.24 6.94
C PRO A 210 0.01 7.90 7.63
N TYR A 211 0.66 8.86 7.00
CA TYR A 211 1.93 9.38 7.52
C TYR A 211 1.83 10.01 8.91
N ASP A 212 0.78 10.79 9.16
CA ASP A 212 0.61 11.41 10.47
C ASP A 212 0.37 10.35 11.56
N ARG A 213 -0.39 9.27 11.25
CA ARG A 213 -0.57 8.12 12.15
C ARG A 213 0.74 7.34 12.34
N TYR A 214 1.54 7.20 11.31
CA TYR A 214 2.87 6.58 11.41
C TYR A 214 3.75 7.30 12.45
N LEU A 215 3.77 8.63 12.45
CA LEU A 215 4.55 9.41 13.42
C LEU A 215 4.08 9.18 14.88
N GLU A 216 2.76 9.10 15.10
CA GLU A 216 2.20 8.77 16.42
C GLU A 216 2.66 7.37 16.88
N MET A 217 2.47 6.36 16.02
CA MET A 217 2.86 4.97 16.32
C MET A 217 4.38 4.83 16.57
N GLU A 218 5.23 5.57 15.88
CA GLU A 218 6.67 5.61 16.11
C GLU A 218 7.02 6.15 17.52
N GLN A 219 6.25 7.09 18.05
CA GLN A 219 6.45 7.62 19.41
C GLN A 219 6.13 6.58 20.47
N GLU A 220 5.11 5.77 20.25
CA GLU A 220 4.65 4.73 21.19
C GLU A 220 5.46 3.43 21.14
N ALA A 221 6.24 3.19 20.09
CA ALA A 221 6.88 1.91 19.83
C ALA A 221 7.82 1.44 20.95
N ASP A 222 8.55 2.33 21.62
CA ASP A 222 9.50 1.98 22.67
C ASP A 222 8.82 1.72 24.04
N GLY A 223 7.63 2.30 24.28
CA GLY A 223 6.91 2.25 25.57
C GLY A 223 5.78 1.23 25.63
N CYS A 224 5.59 0.37 24.62
CA CYS A 224 4.45 -0.51 24.48
C CYS A 224 4.80 -2.01 24.73
N PHE A 225 3.89 -2.89 24.31
CA PHE A 225 4.02 -4.36 24.45
C PHE A 225 5.29 -4.96 23.82
N PHE A 226 5.98 -4.25 22.95
CA PHE A 226 7.26 -4.70 22.37
C PHE A 226 8.36 -4.95 23.41
N ALA A 227 8.20 -4.43 24.64
CA ALA A 227 9.09 -4.69 25.76
C ALA A 227 8.71 -5.94 26.59
N THR A 228 7.61 -6.65 26.25
CA THR A 228 7.12 -7.79 27.03
C THR A 228 7.82 -9.10 26.68
N ASP A 229 7.78 -10.06 27.62
CA ASP A 229 8.28 -11.43 27.38
C ASP A 229 7.53 -12.12 26.22
N THR A 230 6.22 -11.88 26.10
CA THR A 230 5.40 -12.41 25.00
C THR A 230 5.96 -11.98 23.64
N TRP A 231 6.25 -10.69 23.47
CA TRP A 231 6.85 -10.21 22.22
C TRP A 231 8.28 -10.74 22.04
N GLY A 232 9.05 -10.86 23.13
CA GLY A 232 10.38 -11.45 23.11
C GLY A 232 10.41 -12.90 22.57
N ILE A 233 9.35 -13.68 22.81
CA ILE A 233 9.19 -15.03 22.23
C ILE A 233 8.92 -14.95 20.73
N ILE A 234 7.99 -14.07 20.31
CA ILE A 234 7.67 -13.87 18.88
C ILE A 234 8.91 -13.38 18.12
N LYS A 235 9.63 -12.42 18.68
CA LYS A 235 10.83 -11.85 18.05
C LYS A 235 11.94 -12.86 17.76
N LYS A 236 12.01 -13.98 18.48
CA LYS A 236 12.96 -15.06 18.22
C LYS A 236 12.59 -15.92 16.97
N ARG A 237 11.39 -15.75 16.43
CA ARG A 237 10.87 -16.49 15.28
C ARG A 237 11.00 -15.71 13.98
N ILE A 238 11.23 -14.41 14.07
CA ILE A 238 11.24 -13.45 12.94
C ILE A 238 12.65 -13.34 12.36
#